data_f7607e5314f298540a0c326c6de10581
#
_entry.id   f7607e5314f298540a0c326c6de10581
#
_cell.length_a   1.000
_cell.length_b   1.000
_cell.length_c   1.000
_cell.angle_alpha   90.00
_cell.angle_beta   90.00
_cell.angle_gamma   90.00
#
_symmetry.space_group_name_H-M   'P 1'
#
loop_
_entity.id
_entity.type
_entity.pdbx_description
1 polymer ?
#
loop_
_entity_poly.entity_id
_entity_poly.type
_entity_poly.pdbx_seq_one_letter_code
_entity_poly.pdbx_strand_id
1 'polypeptide(L)'
;TSPAVYGNSPGGAVSGSIKAFIGFTLAAAGGIATLVLVFLAAVGILNTGTVIAMVLLFLLTVGGLFLGFSGTRVLSRLKRYRQYCKVIGNQSLVTLAYLEKETGRSKKFLIQDLEDMGKRRMFRQAHLDVQHTCLMLTDEVYQQYLESMRALEARQKEEQSMADAGLTLEFRKIIQES
;
A
#
# COMPACT_ATOMS: atom_id res chain seq x y z
N THR A 1 24.95 9.90 -9.93
CA THR A 1 23.62 10.54 -9.99
C THR A 1 22.60 9.46 -9.74
N SER A 2 22.11 9.35 -8.50
CA SER A 2 21.07 8.39 -8.16
C SER A 2 19.84 8.67 -9.00
N PRO A 3 19.28 7.69 -9.74
CA PRO A 3 18.01 7.88 -10.43
C PRO A 3 16.94 8.21 -9.37
N ALA A 4 16.09 9.17 -9.66
CA ALA A 4 15.01 9.59 -8.79
C ALA A 4 13.93 8.49 -8.72
N VAL A 5 14.26 7.37 -8.09
CA VAL A 5 13.39 6.21 -7.84
C VAL A 5 12.23 6.59 -6.91
N TYR A 6 12.44 7.63 -6.11
CA TYR A 6 11.51 8.08 -5.09
C TYR A 6 10.62 9.19 -5.61
N GLY A 7 9.31 9.02 -5.51
CA GLY A 7 8.34 10.06 -5.82
C GLY A 7 8.41 11.22 -4.81
N ASN A 8 8.11 12.44 -5.26
CA ASN A 8 8.00 13.61 -4.38
C ASN A 8 6.85 13.43 -3.38
N SER A 9 7.17 13.19 -2.11
CA SER A 9 6.13 13.05 -1.08
C SER A 9 6.06 14.19 -0.03
N PRO A 10 6.63 15.39 -0.22
CA PRO A 10 6.51 16.43 0.80
C PRO A 10 5.07 16.92 1.00
N GLY A 11 4.27 17.00 -0.06
CA GLY A 11 2.88 17.49 0.02
C GLY A 11 1.92 16.59 0.82
N GLY A 12 2.11 15.28 0.77
CA GLY A 12 1.25 14.32 1.51
C GLY A 12 1.45 14.37 3.03
N ALA A 13 2.68 14.62 3.50
CA ALA A 13 2.98 14.73 4.92
C ALA A 13 2.35 15.96 5.55
N VAL A 14 2.53 17.13 4.91
CA VAL A 14 1.97 18.40 5.37
C VAL A 14 0.45 18.32 5.37
N SER A 15 -0.15 17.86 4.28
CA SER A 15 -1.61 17.70 4.19
C SER A 15 -2.16 16.73 5.25
N GLY A 16 -1.49 15.59 5.50
CA GLY A 16 -1.89 14.62 6.51
C GLY A 16 -1.80 15.18 7.93
N SER A 17 -0.73 15.91 8.27
CA SER A 17 -0.56 16.55 9.58
C SER A 17 -1.60 17.62 9.82
N ILE A 18 -1.85 18.50 8.83
CA ILE A 18 -2.85 19.56 8.92
C ILE A 18 -4.25 18.96 9.09
N LYS A 19 -4.61 17.96 8.30
CA LYS A 19 -5.92 17.28 8.43
C LYS A 19 -6.09 16.63 9.80
N ALA A 20 -5.07 15.93 10.31
CA ALA A 20 -5.11 15.33 11.62
C ALA A 20 -5.26 16.39 12.71
N PHE A 21 -4.46 17.44 12.67
CA PHE A 21 -4.51 18.52 13.65
C PHE A 21 -5.89 19.22 13.66
N ILE A 22 -6.36 19.67 12.51
CA ILE A 22 -7.68 20.31 12.37
C ILE A 22 -8.78 19.36 12.83
N GLY A 23 -8.75 18.10 12.38
CA GLY A 23 -9.77 17.11 12.73
C GLY A 23 -9.86 16.85 14.23
N PHE A 24 -8.72 16.66 14.91
CA PHE A 24 -8.71 16.43 16.35
C PHE A 24 -9.07 17.70 17.15
N THR A 25 -8.66 18.89 16.69
CA THR A 25 -9.03 20.15 17.34
C THR A 25 -10.55 20.39 17.25
N LEU A 26 -11.15 20.16 16.08
CA LEU A 26 -12.60 20.24 15.89
C LEU A 26 -13.35 19.21 16.74
N ALA A 27 -12.85 17.97 16.79
CA ALA A 27 -13.46 16.92 17.60
C ALA A 27 -13.40 17.24 19.10
N ALA A 28 -12.27 17.74 19.59
CA ALA A 28 -12.11 18.12 20.99
C ALA A 28 -13.03 19.31 21.36
N ALA A 29 -13.04 20.35 20.55
CA ALA A 29 -13.90 21.52 20.78
C ALA A 29 -15.39 21.15 20.73
N GLY A 30 -15.80 20.37 19.70
CA GLY A 30 -17.17 19.88 19.57
C GLY A 30 -17.58 18.95 20.71
N GLY A 31 -16.68 18.06 21.14
CA GLY A 31 -16.91 17.16 22.24
C GLY A 31 -17.13 17.88 23.58
N ILE A 32 -16.28 18.86 23.90
CA ILE A 32 -16.43 19.69 25.11
C ILE A 32 -17.76 20.47 25.07
N ALA A 33 -18.06 21.12 23.94
CA ALA A 33 -19.31 21.84 23.79
C ALA A 33 -20.55 20.95 23.92
N THR A 34 -20.49 19.74 23.38
CA THR A 34 -21.56 18.73 23.54
C THR A 34 -21.77 18.35 25.01
N LEU A 35 -20.68 18.12 25.75
CA LEU A 35 -20.75 17.79 27.18
C LEU A 35 -21.39 18.92 28.00
N VAL A 36 -21.04 20.19 27.69
CA VAL A 36 -21.65 21.37 28.32
C VAL A 36 -23.16 21.43 28.04
N LEU A 37 -23.57 21.18 26.79
CA LEU A 37 -24.98 21.20 26.45
C LEU A 37 -25.77 20.04 27.10
N VAL A 38 -25.17 18.87 27.20
CA VAL A 38 -25.77 17.73 27.92
C VAL A 38 -25.94 18.05 29.40
N PHE A 39 -24.99 18.71 30.02
CA PHE A 39 -25.09 19.18 31.39
C PHE A 39 -26.20 20.21 31.56
N LEU A 40 -26.32 21.23 30.69
CA LEU A 40 -27.38 22.20 30.71
C LEU A 40 -28.77 21.58 30.49
N ALA A 41 -28.86 20.56 29.66
CA ALA A 41 -30.07 19.79 29.46
C ALA A 41 -30.49 19.03 30.73
N ALA A 42 -29.52 18.45 31.45
CA ALA A 42 -29.77 17.73 32.71
C ALA A 42 -30.27 18.66 33.83
N VAL A 43 -29.92 19.96 33.78
CA VAL A 43 -30.38 20.99 34.73
C VAL A 43 -31.77 21.58 34.33
N GLY A 44 -32.40 21.06 33.26
CA GLY A 44 -33.77 21.45 32.87
C GLY A 44 -33.86 22.65 31.90
N ILE A 45 -32.73 23.07 31.33
CA ILE A 45 -32.70 24.17 30.35
C ILE A 45 -32.82 23.59 28.92
N LEU A 46 -33.91 22.84 28.69
CA LEU A 46 -34.18 22.26 27.37
C LEU A 46 -35.16 23.18 26.58
N ASN A 47 -34.71 23.67 25.45
CA ASN A 47 -35.56 24.27 24.44
C ASN A 47 -35.22 23.73 23.05
N THR A 48 -36.07 24.00 22.05
CA THR A 48 -35.86 23.49 20.68
C THR A 48 -34.48 23.92 20.11
N GLY A 49 -33.99 25.11 20.48
CA GLY A 49 -32.67 25.59 20.05
C GLY A 49 -31.52 24.78 20.62
N THR A 50 -31.59 24.32 21.87
CA THR A 50 -30.54 23.48 22.48
C THR A 50 -30.49 22.11 21.82
N VAL A 51 -31.62 21.53 21.43
CA VAL A 51 -31.67 20.25 20.72
C VAL A 51 -31.02 20.35 19.34
N ILE A 52 -31.34 21.41 18.59
CA ILE A 52 -30.73 21.66 17.28
C ILE A 52 -29.21 21.85 17.42
N ALA A 53 -28.78 22.65 18.40
CA ALA A 53 -27.34 22.85 18.66
C ALA A 53 -26.61 21.56 19.02
N MET A 54 -27.23 20.66 19.82
CA MET A 54 -26.67 19.34 20.13
C MET A 54 -26.44 18.49 18.88
N VAL A 55 -27.43 18.43 17.99
CA VAL A 55 -27.33 17.65 16.75
C VAL A 55 -26.20 18.21 15.86
N LEU A 56 -26.12 19.51 15.69
CA LEU A 56 -25.06 20.12 14.87
C LEU A 56 -23.68 19.90 15.45
N LEU A 57 -23.50 20.02 16.77
CA LEU A 57 -22.24 19.78 17.44
C LEU A 57 -21.83 18.29 17.40
N PHE A 58 -22.79 17.38 17.50
CA PHE A 58 -22.54 15.96 17.33
C PHE A 58 -22.03 15.64 15.92
N LEU A 59 -22.67 16.17 14.89
CA LEU A 59 -22.23 16.01 13.50
C LEU A 59 -20.83 16.60 13.28
N LEU A 60 -20.53 17.77 13.86
CA LEU A 60 -19.22 18.38 13.80
C LEU A 60 -18.15 17.50 14.46
N THR A 61 -18.45 16.93 15.62
CA THR A 61 -17.55 16.05 16.36
C THR A 61 -17.24 14.78 15.56
N VAL A 62 -18.26 14.12 15.02
CA VAL A 62 -18.11 12.92 14.19
C VAL A 62 -17.29 13.23 12.92
N GLY A 63 -17.61 14.32 12.24
CA GLY A 63 -16.86 14.80 11.08
C GLY A 63 -15.39 15.12 11.40
N GLY A 64 -15.14 15.77 12.53
CA GLY A 64 -13.80 16.05 13.03
C GLY A 64 -12.98 14.78 13.33
N LEU A 65 -13.58 13.78 13.97
CA LEU A 65 -12.95 12.49 14.21
C LEU A 65 -12.60 11.79 12.89
N PHE A 66 -13.51 11.78 11.93
CA PHE A 66 -13.28 11.17 10.62
C PHE A 66 -12.10 11.81 9.88
N LEU A 67 -12.02 13.14 9.90
CA LEU A 67 -10.89 13.89 9.33
C LEU A 67 -9.59 13.58 10.07
N GLY A 68 -9.61 13.52 11.41
CA GLY A 68 -8.47 13.19 12.24
C GLY A 68 -7.91 11.81 11.93
N PHE A 69 -8.74 10.78 11.91
CA PHE A 69 -8.32 9.43 11.57
C PHE A 69 -7.82 9.30 10.12
N SER A 70 -8.41 10.01 9.17
CA SER A 70 -7.94 10.05 7.80
C SER A 70 -6.53 10.63 7.70
N GLY A 71 -6.25 11.69 8.45
CA GLY A 71 -4.93 12.33 8.53
C GLY A 71 -3.87 11.40 9.12
N THR A 72 -4.17 10.69 10.21
CA THR A 72 -3.22 9.76 10.84
C THR A 72 -2.86 8.58 9.96
N ARG A 73 -3.80 8.07 9.15
CA ARG A 73 -3.53 7.00 8.17
C ARG A 73 -2.50 7.45 7.13
N VAL A 74 -2.60 8.70 6.65
CA VAL A 74 -1.62 9.26 5.70
C VAL A 74 -0.25 9.37 6.34
N LEU A 75 -0.16 9.88 7.56
CA LEU A 75 1.11 10.01 8.30
C LEU A 75 1.77 8.66 8.56
N SER A 76 1.00 7.66 8.98
CA SER A 76 1.49 6.31 9.25
C SER A 76 2.06 5.67 7.97
N ARG A 77 1.38 5.83 6.82
CA ARG A 77 1.88 5.37 5.54
C ARG A 77 3.19 6.05 5.15
N LEU A 78 3.29 7.34 5.38
CA LEU A 78 4.47 8.12 5.05
C LEU A 78 5.68 7.72 5.91
N LYS A 79 5.45 7.42 7.21
CA LYS A 79 6.48 6.87 8.09
C LYS A 79 7.00 5.53 7.56
N ARG A 80 6.11 4.62 7.12
CA ARG A 80 6.48 3.34 6.53
C ARG A 80 7.25 3.52 5.23
N TYR A 81 6.77 4.38 4.33
CA TYR A 81 7.47 4.71 3.10
C TYR A 81 8.91 5.16 3.36
N ARG A 82 9.12 6.09 4.31
CA ARG A 82 10.47 6.53 4.67
C ARG A 82 11.32 5.41 5.26
N GLN A 83 10.72 4.50 6.02
CA GLN A 83 11.41 3.31 6.54
C GLN A 83 11.86 2.41 5.39
N TYR A 84 10.97 2.12 4.43
CA TYR A 84 11.31 1.32 3.25
C TYR A 84 12.41 1.99 2.42
N CYS A 85 12.32 3.29 2.16
CA CYS A 85 13.37 4.02 1.45
C CYS A 85 14.73 3.92 2.13
N LYS A 86 14.78 3.94 3.47
CA LYS A 86 16.04 3.77 4.21
C LYS A 86 16.62 2.37 4.07
N VAL A 87 15.78 1.33 4.12
CA VAL A 87 16.20 -0.07 3.99
C VAL A 87 16.63 -0.37 2.56
N ILE A 88 15.89 0.11 1.58
CA ILE A 88 16.17 -0.07 0.16
C ILE A 88 17.46 0.66 -0.25
N GLY A 89 17.67 1.88 0.28
CA GLY A 89 18.84 2.70 -0.08
C GLY A 89 18.92 2.98 -1.58
N ASN A 90 20.06 2.65 -2.18
CA ASN A 90 20.34 2.85 -3.63
C ASN A 90 20.19 1.56 -4.45
N GLN A 91 19.58 0.51 -3.91
CA GLN A 91 19.42 -0.74 -4.61
C GLN A 91 18.30 -0.62 -5.65
N SER A 92 18.51 -1.18 -6.84
CA SER A 92 17.51 -1.25 -7.90
C SER A 92 16.62 -2.48 -7.82
N LEU A 93 17.05 -3.50 -7.06
CA LEU A 93 16.33 -4.75 -6.81
C LEU A 93 16.51 -5.13 -5.34
N VAL A 94 15.39 -5.44 -4.67
CA VAL A 94 15.38 -5.86 -3.25
C VAL A 94 14.45 -7.04 -3.07
N THR A 95 14.89 -8.06 -2.34
CA THR A 95 14.04 -9.20 -2.01
C THR A 95 13.05 -8.85 -0.90
N LEU A 96 11.82 -9.35 -0.98
CA LEU A 96 10.83 -9.16 0.08
C LEU A 96 11.26 -9.79 1.39
N ALA A 97 12.00 -10.90 1.34
CA ALA A 97 12.56 -11.54 2.54
C ALA A 97 13.54 -10.61 3.30
N TYR A 98 14.36 -9.85 2.57
CA TYR A 98 15.24 -8.85 3.17
C TYR A 98 14.43 -7.71 3.81
N LEU A 99 13.42 -7.19 3.10
CA LEU A 99 12.52 -6.17 3.64
C LEU A 99 11.76 -6.66 4.89
N GLU A 100 11.31 -7.91 4.89
CA GLU A 100 10.64 -8.55 6.03
C GLU A 100 11.55 -8.57 7.26
N LYS A 101 12.80 -9.01 7.09
CA LYS A 101 13.80 -9.06 8.15
C LYS A 101 14.12 -7.68 8.71
N GLU A 102 14.38 -6.70 7.84
CA GLU A 102 14.78 -5.35 8.25
C GLU A 102 13.65 -4.50 8.82
N THR A 103 12.41 -4.72 8.37
CA THR A 103 11.26 -3.94 8.82
C THR A 103 10.46 -4.61 9.93
N GLY A 104 10.66 -5.91 10.18
CA GLY A 104 9.91 -6.73 11.12
C GLY A 104 8.44 -6.93 10.73
N ARG A 105 8.11 -6.78 9.44
CA ARG A 105 6.72 -6.88 8.94
C ARG A 105 6.56 -8.14 8.10
N SER A 106 5.41 -8.81 8.22
CA SER A 106 5.13 -10.02 7.45
C SER A 106 5.11 -9.75 5.93
N LYS A 107 5.54 -10.73 5.14
CA LYS A 107 5.54 -10.70 3.67
C LYS A 107 4.19 -10.23 3.11
N LYS A 108 3.09 -10.79 3.62
CA LYS A 108 1.72 -10.43 3.19
C LYS A 108 1.42 -8.94 3.38
N PHE A 109 1.80 -8.37 4.52
CA PHE A 109 1.62 -6.95 4.80
C PHE A 109 2.47 -6.08 3.88
N LEU A 110 3.73 -6.48 3.64
CA LEU A 110 4.64 -5.76 2.74
C LEU A 110 4.09 -5.69 1.32
N ILE A 111 3.59 -6.80 0.77
CA ILE A 111 2.99 -6.85 -0.56
C ILE A 111 1.84 -5.83 -0.66
N GLN A 112 0.88 -5.89 0.26
CA GLN A 112 -0.28 -5.00 0.25
C GLN A 112 0.12 -3.53 0.41
N ASP A 113 1.07 -3.24 1.30
CA ASP A 113 1.51 -1.87 1.57
C ASP A 113 2.32 -1.29 0.39
N LEU A 114 3.19 -2.09 -0.23
CA LEU A 114 3.96 -1.70 -1.42
C LEU A 114 3.06 -1.51 -2.65
N GLU A 115 2.07 -2.36 -2.85
CA GLU A 115 1.07 -2.18 -3.91
C GLU A 115 0.25 -0.91 -3.71
N ASP A 116 -0.24 -0.64 -2.48
CA ASP A 116 -0.97 0.60 -2.18
C ASP A 116 -0.09 1.83 -2.40
N MET A 117 1.18 1.77 -2.03
CA MET A 117 2.15 2.83 -2.28
C MET A 117 2.45 3.00 -3.78
N GLY A 118 2.52 1.91 -4.54
CA GLY A 118 2.68 1.94 -6.00
C GLY A 118 1.49 2.59 -6.69
N LYS A 119 0.26 2.20 -6.35
CA LYS A 119 -0.99 2.82 -6.86
C LYS A 119 -1.05 4.32 -6.58
N ARG A 120 -0.45 4.78 -5.48
CA ARG A 120 -0.37 6.20 -5.10
C ARG A 120 0.85 6.92 -5.68
N ARG A 121 1.61 6.27 -6.55
CA ARG A 121 2.83 6.81 -7.19
C ARG A 121 3.88 7.32 -6.19
N MET A 122 3.95 6.71 -5.01
CA MET A 122 4.98 7.00 -4.01
C MET A 122 6.34 6.45 -4.46
N PHE A 123 6.34 5.30 -5.15
CA PHE A 123 7.45 4.82 -5.95
C PHE A 123 7.15 5.09 -7.43
N ARG A 124 8.10 5.66 -8.15
CA ARG A 124 7.87 6.07 -9.55
C ARG A 124 7.84 4.89 -10.51
N GLN A 125 8.68 3.89 -10.28
CA GLN A 125 8.97 2.79 -11.20
C GLN A 125 9.07 1.46 -10.46
N ALA A 126 8.31 1.29 -9.36
CA ALA A 126 8.39 0.06 -8.59
C ALA A 126 7.44 -1.01 -9.14
N HIS A 127 8.00 -2.17 -9.40
CA HIS A 127 7.30 -3.36 -9.85
C HIS A 127 7.58 -4.53 -8.91
N LEU A 128 6.53 -5.26 -8.55
CA LEU A 128 6.67 -6.55 -7.86
C LEU A 128 6.73 -7.66 -8.93
N ASP A 129 7.56 -8.68 -8.71
CA ASP A 129 7.57 -9.87 -9.55
C ASP A 129 6.28 -10.69 -9.38
N VAL A 130 5.99 -11.58 -10.34
CA VAL A 130 4.77 -12.40 -10.36
C VAL A 130 4.65 -13.29 -9.11
N GLN A 131 5.77 -13.73 -8.54
CA GLN A 131 5.81 -14.58 -7.35
C GLN A 131 5.84 -13.79 -6.03
N HIS A 132 5.85 -12.46 -6.09
CA HIS A 132 5.98 -11.57 -4.94
C HIS A 132 7.20 -11.91 -4.06
N THR A 133 8.34 -12.13 -4.71
CA THR A 133 9.62 -12.42 -4.04
C THR A 133 10.57 -11.24 -4.08
N CYS A 134 10.49 -10.42 -5.13
CA CYS A 134 11.39 -9.29 -5.37
C CYS A 134 10.61 -8.01 -5.71
N LEU A 135 11.16 -6.90 -5.22
CA LEU A 135 10.74 -5.55 -5.58
C LEU A 135 11.80 -4.96 -6.52
N MET A 136 11.40 -4.64 -7.74
CA MET A 136 12.21 -3.96 -8.74
C MET A 136 11.85 -2.48 -8.74
N LEU A 137 12.84 -1.62 -8.64
CA LEU A 137 12.66 -0.18 -8.41
C LEU A 137 12.92 0.68 -9.65
N THR A 138 13.34 0.04 -10.74
CA THR A 138 13.58 0.70 -12.03
C THR A 138 12.94 -0.09 -13.15
N ASP A 139 12.48 0.63 -14.20
CA ASP A 139 11.88 0.00 -15.37
C ASP A 139 12.89 -0.87 -16.13
N GLU A 140 14.19 -0.51 -16.13
CA GLU A 140 15.25 -1.27 -16.76
C GLU A 140 15.38 -2.68 -16.14
N VAL A 141 15.40 -2.77 -14.81
CA VAL A 141 15.47 -4.06 -14.10
C VAL A 141 14.21 -4.87 -14.34
N TYR A 142 13.06 -4.22 -14.39
CA TYR A 142 11.80 -4.90 -14.70
C TYR A 142 11.77 -5.45 -16.12
N GLN A 143 12.26 -4.72 -17.12
CA GLN A 143 12.36 -5.21 -18.50
C GLN A 143 13.32 -6.41 -18.61
N GLN A 144 14.49 -6.35 -17.96
CA GLN A 144 15.41 -7.49 -17.91
C GLN A 144 14.76 -8.73 -17.28
N TYR A 145 13.99 -8.53 -16.22
CA TYR A 145 13.22 -9.62 -15.61
C TYR A 145 12.21 -10.22 -16.59
N LEU A 146 11.44 -9.39 -17.31
CA LEU A 146 10.47 -9.86 -18.29
C LEU A 146 11.13 -10.63 -19.45
N GLU A 147 12.29 -10.17 -19.93
CA GLU A 147 13.07 -10.86 -20.97
C GLU A 147 13.56 -12.23 -20.48
N SER A 148 14.07 -12.30 -19.25
CA SER A 148 14.51 -13.57 -18.66
C SER A 148 13.36 -14.57 -18.49
N MET A 149 12.18 -14.08 -18.08
CA MET A 149 10.97 -14.91 -17.96
C MET A 149 10.51 -15.44 -19.32
N ARG A 150 10.49 -14.60 -20.36
CA ARG A 150 10.15 -15.04 -21.71
C ARG A 150 11.13 -16.08 -22.26
N ALA A 151 12.43 -15.89 -21.99
CA ALA A 151 13.43 -16.86 -22.39
C ALA A 151 13.26 -18.22 -21.70
N LEU A 152 12.91 -18.22 -20.42
CA LEU A 152 12.60 -19.44 -19.66
C LEU A 152 11.34 -20.13 -20.20
N GLU A 153 10.27 -19.40 -20.46
CA GLU A 153 9.04 -19.94 -21.05
C GLU A 153 9.27 -20.53 -22.43
N ALA A 154 10.10 -19.89 -23.27
CA ALA A 154 10.47 -20.41 -24.58
C ALA A 154 11.21 -21.73 -24.45
N ARG A 155 12.21 -21.83 -23.58
CA ARG A 155 12.94 -23.08 -23.33
C ARG A 155 12.03 -24.21 -22.82
N GLN A 156 11.14 -23.90 -21.87
CA GLN A 156 10.19 -24.89 -21.37
C GLN A 156 9.25 -25.42 -22.46
N LYS A 157 8.78 -24.54 -23.36
CA LYS A 157 7.97 -24.96 -24.50
C LYS A 157 8.75 -25.82 -25.49
N GLU A 158 10.02 -25.49 -25.76
CA GLU A 158 10.89 -26.31 -26.59
C GLU A 158 11.13 -27.69 -25.97
N GLU A 159 11.44 -27.75 -24.68
CA GLU A 159 11.61 -29.01 -23.94
C GLU A 159 10.36 -29.89 -23.97
N GLN A 160 9.17 -29.26 -23.73
CA GLN A 160 7.90 -29.97 -23.83
C GLN A 160 7.62 -30.48 -25.24
N SER A 161 7.87 -29.68 -26.27
CA SER A 161 7.66 -30.09 -27.65
C SER A 161 8.59 -31.24 -28.07
N MET A 162 9.85 -31.22 -27.59
CA MET A 162 10.79 -32.31 -27.81
C MET A 162 10.39 -33.59 -27.07
N ALA A 163 9.90 -33.46 -25.82
CA ALA A 163 9.40 -34.61 -25.05
C ALA A 163 8.17 -35.24 -25.72
N ASP A 164 7.22 -34.43 -26.19
CA ASP A 164 6.02 -34.88 -26.91
C ASP A 164 6.39 -35.56 -28.25
N ALA A 165 7.36 -35.02 -28.98
CA ALA A 165 7.86 -35.59 -30.22
C ALA A 165 8.59 -36.94 -29.97
N GLY A 166 9.36 -37.03 -28.90
CA GLY A 166 10.01 -38.27 -28.46
C GLY A 166 8.99 -39.37 -28.12
N LEU A 167 7.96 -39.04 -27.35
CA LEU A 167 6.87 -39.94 -27.03
C LEU A 167 6.12 -40.43 -28.28
N THR A 168 5.84 -39.57 -29.24
CA THR A 168 5.18 -39.96 -30.50
C THR A 168 6.04 -40.87 -31.34
N LEU A 169 7.34 -40.70 -31.36
CA LEU A 169 8.26 -41.61 -32.06
C LEU A 169 8.35 -42.97 -31.40
N GLU A 170 8.39 -43.05 -30.07
CA GLU A 170 8.34 -44.34 -29.33
C GLU A 170 7.04 -45.09 -29.56
N PHE A 171 5.88 -44.40 -29.49
CA PHE A 171 4.59 -45.01 -29.81
C PHE A 171 4.52 -45.53 -31.24
N ARG A 172 5.04 -44.84 -32.24
CA ARG A 172 5.14 -45.34 -33.63
C ARG A 172 5.98 -46.58 -33.75
N LYS A 173 7.11 -46.66 -33.03
CA LYS A 173 8.00 -47.79 -33.03
C LYS A 173 7.34 -49.07 -32.46
N ILE A 174 6.60 -48.92 -31.36
CA ILE A 174 5.81 -49.99 -30.74
C ILE A 174 4.75 -50.54 -31.67
N ILE A 175 4.04 -49.69 -32.42
CA ILE A 175 3.01 -50.07 -33.37
C ILE A 175 3.60 -50.78 -34.60
N GLN A 176 4.83 -50.46 -35.02
CA GLN A 176 5.49 -51.15 -36.15
C GLN A 176 6.08 -52.48 -35.78
N GLU A 177 6.39 -52.75 -34.52
CA GLU A 177 6.93 -54.00 -34.01
C GLU A 177 5.85 -55.01 -33.57
N SER A 178 4.56 -54.63 -33.65
CA SER A 178 3.37 -55.43 -33.31
C SER A 178 2.71 -56.00 -34.56
#